data_a52ad0d556f74a55072f1f37064a7f79
#
_entry.id   a52ad0d556f74a55072f1f37064a7f79
#
_cell.length_a   1.000
_cell.length_b   1.000
_cell.length_c   1.000
_cell.angle_alpha   90.00
_cell.angle_beta   90.00
_cell.angle_gamma   90.00
#
_symmetry.space_group_name_H-M   'P 1'
#
loop_
_entity.id
_entity.type
_entity.pdbx_description
1 polymer ?
#
loop_
_entity_poly.entity_id
_entity_poly.type
_entity_poly.pdbx_seq_one_letter_code
_entity_poly.pdbx_strand_id
1 'polypeptide(L)'
;EIGVRLVGSEMCIRDRFYANGDTEVEISVNDVPIEFTNEDTTLADKGLMLLSNEEETIDLKLSMPRSTYFKLDPGKIRIVVDLSSVTTTGTQTITYSILYPRGPRGELLSSSITQKEPTVRSTTIEIGELFRKNVEIRCKVVGNVAEGYIAGTVRMLPETLEVRGQQVDIMQVSYAQVTLNIENATSTVVELLGFELYDFSDQLIRSNRIHPASESIQVTMPVMTVKE
;
A
#
# COMPACT_ATOMS: atom_id res chain seq x y z
N GLU A 1 -40.32 -11.19 59.73
CA GLU A 1 -39.42 -10.04 59.66
C GLU A 1 -38.04 -10.37 59.03
N ILE A 2 -38.03 -10.93 57.86
CA ILE A 2 -36.80 -11.00 57.04
C ILE A 2 -37.22 -10.84 55.58
N GLY A 3 -37.32 -9.60 55.09
CA GLY A 3 -37.75 -9.46 53.67
C GLY A 3 -37.50 -8.12 53.02
N VAL A 4 -36.78 -7.16 53.66
CA VAL A 4 -36.67 -5.80 53.11
C VAL A 4 -35.23 -5.30 52.93
N ARG A 5 -34.21 -6.18 52.99
CA ARG A 5 -32.82 -5.73 52.94
C ARG A 5 -32.02 -6.08 51.68
N LEU A 6 -32.64 -6.76 50.73
CA LEU A 6 -31.95 -7.21 49.51
C LEU A 6 -32.23 -6.34 48.26
N VAL A 7 -33.28 -5.50 48.28
CA VAL A 7 -33.66 -4.68 47.12
C VAL A 7 -32.79 -3.43 46.97
N GLY A 8 -32.20 -2.95 48.06
CA GLY A 8 -31.35 -1.72 48.04
C GLY A 8 -29.93 -1.94 47.51
N SER A 9 -29.38 -3.15 47.61
CA SER A 9 -27.98 -3.40 47.21
C SER A 9 -27.84 -3.68 45.74
N GLU A 10 -28.82 -4.35 45.09
CA GLU A 10 -28.78 -4.59 43.64
C GLU A 10 -29.02 -3.32 42.82
N MET A 11 -29.88 -2.43 43.33
CA MET A 11 -30.15 -1.15 42.67
C MET A 11 -28.93 -0.21 42.74
N CYS A 12 -28.17 -0.21 43.84
CA CYS A 12 -26.92 0.56 43.95
C CYS A 12 -25.77 -0.01 43.09
N ILE A 13 -25.72 -1.31 42.90
CA ILE A 13 -24.71 -1.94 42.01
C ILE A 13 -25.03 -1.64 40.55
N ARG A 14 -26.30 -1.68 40.15
CA ARG A 14 -26.73 -1.36 38.80
C ARG A 14 -26.53 0.12 38.47
N ASP A 15 -26.78 1.02 39.41
CA ASP A 15 -26.58 2.48 39.25
C ASP A 15 -25.09 2.83 39.18
N ARG A 16 -24.22 2.14 39.92
CA ARG A 16 -22.76 2.31 39.81
C ARG A 16 -22.18 1.78 38.47
N PHE A 17 -22.78 0.75 37.90
CA PHE A 17 -22.37 0.28 36.58
C PHE A 17 -22.81 1.24 35.46
N TYR A 18 -23.95 1.90 35.60
CA TYR A 18 -24.39 2.91 34.61
C TYR A 18 -23.64 4.24 34.77
N ALA A 19 -23.32 4.66 35.99
CA ALA A 19 -22.55 5.89 36.23
C ALA A 19 -21.09 5.79 35.78
N ASN A 20 -20.51 4.58 35.68
CA ASN A 20 -19.15 4.36 35.14
C ASN A 20 -19.11 4.20 33.63
N GLY A 21 -20.25 4.10 32.94
CA GLY A 21 -20.33 3.95 31.49
C GLY A 21 -19.99 5.21 30.71
N ASP A 22 -20.17 6.37 31.29
CA ASP A 22 -19.92 7.68 30.69
C ASP A 22 -18.56 8.30 31.08
N THR A 23 -17.70 7.56 31.82
CA THR A 23 -16.37 8.05 32.18
C THR A 23 -15.51 8.11 30.91
N GLU A 24 -15.01 9.28 30.57
CA GLU A 24 -14.04 9.45 29.49
C GLU A 24 -12.72 8.75 29.83
N VAL A 25 -12.17 8.07 28.84
CA VAL A 25 -10.87 7.40 28.89
C VAL A 25 -9.97 8.06 27.85
N GLU A 26 -8.77 8.42 28.25
CA GLU A 26 -7.72 8.89 27.35
C GLU A 26 -6.77 7.72 27.06
N ILE A 27 -6.44 7.55 25.80
CA ILE A 27 -5.46 6.56 25.33
C ILE A 27 -4.45 7.22 24.39
N SER A 28 -3.22 6.72 24.43
CA SER A 28 -2.20 7.03 23.43
C SER A 28 -2.10 5.86 22.47
N VAL A 29 -2.14 6.14 21.18
CA VAL A 29 -1.91 5.18 20.08
C VAL A 29 -0.69 5.69 19.37
N ASN A 30 0.42 4.98 19.55
CA ASN A 30 1.70 5.36 18.97
C ASN A 30 1.89 4.68 17.61
N ASP A 31 2.75 5.27 16.77
CA ASP A 31 3.18 4.74 15.50
C ASP A 31 2.01 4.42 14.53
N VAL A 32 0.98 5.27 14.48
CA VAL A 32 -0.11 5.09 13.53
C VAL A 32 0.38 5.39 12.12
N PRO A 33 0.33 4.41 11.19
CA PRO A 33 0.87 4.60 9.85
C PRO A 33 0.03 5.58 9.03
N ILE A 34 0.72 6.34 8.18
CA ILE A 34 0.10 7.25 7.22
C ILE A 34 -0.07 6.53 5.89
N GLU A 35 -1.29 6.51 5.38
CA GLU A 35 -1.64 5.98 4.06
C GLU A 35 -1.96 7.13 3.11
N PHE A 36 -1.32 7.15 1.95
CA PHE A 36 -1.56 8.14 0.92
C PHE A 36 -2.56 7.60 -0.10
N THR A 37 -3.54 8.42 -0.47
CA THR A 37 -4.54 8.08 -1.48
C THR A 37 -4.43 8.99 -2.69
N ASN A 38 -4.85 8.47 -3.87
CA ASN A 38 -4.83 9.19 -5.14
C ASN A 38 -3.42 9.54 -5.68
N GLU A 39 -2.38 8.85 -5.21
CA GLU A 39 -1.00 9.00 -5.69
C GLU A 39 -0.90 8.52 -7.15
N ASP A 40 -1.22 7.25 -7.41
CA ASP A 40 -1.12 6.62 -8.74
C ASP A 40 -2.20 7.07 -9.73
N THR A 41 -3.18 7.82 -9.28
CA THR A 41 -4.29 8.32 -10.10
C THR A 41 -4.21 9.83 -10.28
N THR A 42 -4.89 10.58 -9.43
CA THR A 42 -5.05 12.03 -9.59
C THR A 42 -3.73 12.80 -9.52
N LEU A 43 -2.78 12.38 -8.66
CA LEU A 43 -1.47 13.03 -8.55
C LEU A 43 -0.62 12.71 -9.79
N ALA A 44 -0.55 11.44 -10.18
CA ALA A 44 0.19 10.99 -11.35
C ALA A 44 -0.36 11.55 -12.67
N ASP A 45 -1.69 11.75 -12.78
CA ASP A 45 -2.33 12.38 -13.94
C ASP A 45 -1.93 13.86 -14.09
N LYS A 46 -1.61 14.52 -12.99
CA LYS A 46 -1.07 15.88 -12.98
C LYS A 46 0.44 15.95 -13.28
N GLY A 47 1.09 14.81 -13.49
CA GLY A 47 2.54 14.73 -13.68
C GLY A 47 3.33 14.97 -12.39
N LEU A 48 2.74 14.67 -11.25
CA LEU A 48 3.34 14.85 -9.92
C LEU A 48 3.50 13.49 -9.22
N MET A 49 4.43 13.42 -8.27
CA MET A 49 4.65 12.25 -7.44
C MET A 49 5.05 12.66 -6.01
N LEU A 50 4.75 11.80 -5.07
CA LEU A 50 5.23 11.93 -3.70
C LEU A 50 6.70 11.50 -3.65
N LEU A 51 7.59 12.38 -3.14
CA LEU A 51 9.01 12.08 -2.97
C LEU A 51 9.32 11.56 -1.59
N SER A 52 8.78 12.24 -0.59
CA SER A 52 8.95 11.91 0.81
C SER A 52 7.85 12.55 1.65
N ASN A 53 7.64 12.01 2.83
CA ASN A 53 6.92 12.62 3.92
C ASN A 53 7.86 12.75 5.12
N GLU A 54 7.72 13.80 5.90
CA GLU A 54 8.55 14.01 7.09
C GLU A 54 8.28 12.95 8.16
N GLU A 55 7.04 12.49 8.23
CA GLU A 55 6.57 11.54 9.23
C GLU A 55 5.99 10.30 8.54
N GLU A 56 6.54 9.12 8.82
CA GLU A 56 5.96 7.85 8.36
C GLU A 56 4.80 7.40 9.24
N THR A 57 4.81 7.81 10.51
CA THR A 57 3.81 7.50 11.53
C THR A 57 3.47 8.73 12.35
N ILE A 58 2.29 8.77 12.94
CA ILE A 58 1.85 9.83 13.84
C ILE A 58 1.33 9.23 15.13
N ASP A 59 1.76 9.80 16.26
CA ASP A 59 1.22 9.45 17.57
C ASP A 59 -0.10 10.20 17.83
N LEU A 60 -1.11 9.45 18.23
CA LEU A 60 -2.43 9.99 18.52
C LEU A 60 -2.76 9.87 20.01
N LYS A 61 -3.28 10.95 20.59
CA LYS A 61 -3.92 10.91 21.90
C LYS A 61 -5.42 11.12 21.73
N LEU A 62 -6.18 10.11 22.11
CA LEU A 62 -7.62 10.03 21.88
C LEU A 62 -8.36 10.03 23.22
N SER A 63 -9.49 10.71 23.28
CA SER A 63 -10.45 10.68 24.41
C SER A 63 -11.78 10.12 23.92
N MET A 64 -12.36 9.20 24.69
CA MET A 64 -13.62 8.56 24.33
C MET A 64 -14.32 8.00 25.56
N PRO A 65 -15.65 7.76 25.49
CA PRO A 65 -16.36 7.03 26.52
C PRO A 65 -15.81 5.59 26.69
N ARG A 66 -15.78 5.11 27.91
CA ARG A 66 -15.29 3.76 28.25
C ARG A 66 -15.99 2.65 27.44
N SER A 67 -17.27 2.83 27.15
CA SER A 67 -18.04 1.91 26.31
C SER A 67 -17.53 1.84 24.85
N THR A 68 -16.98 2.93 24.32
CA THR A 68 -16.35 2.99 23.00
C THR A 68 -14.95 2.37 23.04
N TYR A 69 -14.18 2.61 24.10
CA TYR A 69 -12.85 2.05 24.30
C TYR A 69 -12.82 0.52 24.18
N PHE A 70 -13.77 -0.17 24.83
CA PHE A 70 -13.84 -1.64 24.73
C PHE A 70 -14.20 -2.19 23.35
N LYS A 71 -14.71 -1.34 22.46
CA LYS A 71 -15.09 -1.72 21.09
C LYS A 71 -14.03 -1.33 20.06
N LEU A 72 -13.13 -0.41 20.43
CA LEU A 72 -12.08 0.09 19.56
C LEU A 72 -10.92 -0.89 19.54
N ASP A 73 -10.47 -1.21 18.33
CA ASP A 73 -9.20 -1.90 18.08
C ASP A 73 -8.17 -0.85 17.64
N PRO A 74 -7.25 -0.41 18.53
CA PRO A 74 -6.29 0.64 18.20
C PRO A 74 -5.37 0.29 17.04
N GLY A 75 -5.04 -1.00 16.85
CA GLY A 75 -4.18 -1.47 15.77
C GLY A 75 -4.80 -1.33 14.36
N LYS A 76 -6.10 -1.03 14.28
CA LYS A 76 -6.81 -0.79 13.01
C LYS A 76 -7.08 0.68 12.73
N ILE A 77 -6.59 1.58 13.54
CA ILE A 77 -6.64 3.02 13.24
C ILE A 77 -5.64 3.30 12.12
N ARG A 78 -6.06 4.12 11.15
CA ARG A 78 -5.22 4.57 10.03
C ARG A 78 -5.35 6.06 9.87
N ILE A 79 -4.27 6.69 9.44
CA ILE A 79 -4.24 8.09 9.03
C ILE A 79 -4.23 8.11 7.52
N VAL A 80 -5.15 8.87 6.92
CA VAL A 80 -5.29 8.95 5.47
C VAL A 80 -5.05 10.37 5.01
N VAL A 81 -4.12 10.53 4.07
CA VAL A 81 -3.79 11.79 3.39
C VAL A 81 -4.27 11.69 1.95
N ASP A 82 -5.18 12.59 1.56
CA ASP A 82 -5.68 12.67 0.18
C ASP A 82 -4.83 13.65 -0.63
N LEU A 83 -4.11 13.14 -1.63
CA LEU A 83 -3.24 13.91 -2.50
C LEU A 83 -3.99 14.58 -3.68
N SER A 84 -5.30 14.39 -3.79
CA SER A 84 -6.09 14.94 -4.90
C SER A 84 -6.06 16.46 -4.99
N SER A 85 -5.88 17.15 -3.87
CA SER A 85 -5.82 18.63 -3.80
C SER A 85 -4.45 19.21 -4.19
N VAL A 86 -3.41 18.38 -4.27
CA VAL A 86 -2.05 18.80 -4.61
C VAL A 86 -1.98 19.18 -6.10
N THR A 87 -1.37 20.33 -6.40
CA THR A 87 -1.27 20.87 -7.78
C THR A 87 0.11 21.40 -8.14
N THR A 88 1.03 21.51 -7.18
CA THR A 88 2.35 22.09 -7.38
C THR A 88 3.44 21.23 -6.74
N THR A 89 4.65 21.34 -7.23
CA THR A 89 5.84 20.71 -6.65
C THR A 89 6.35 21.46 -5.42
N GLY A 90 7.22 20.81 -4.66
CA GLY A 90 7.88 21.35 -3.47
C GLY A 90 7.26 20.85 -2.17
N THR A 91 7.76 21.40 -1.07
CA THR A 91 7.30 21.06 0.27
C THR A 91 5.93 21.68 0.55
N GLN A 92 4.98 20.86 0.98
CA GLN A 92 3.61 21.28 1.27
C GLN A 92 3.13 20.68 2.57
N THR A 93 2.34 21.47 3.31
CA THR A 93 1.64 20.98 4.50
C THR A 93 0.20 20.62 4.11
N ILE A 94 -0.18 19.36 4.31
CA ILE A 94 -1.49 18.84 3.94
C ILE A 94 -2.21 18.29 5.17
N THR A 95 -3.53 18.43 5.17
CA THR A 95 -4.37 17.90 6.25
C THR A 95 -4.63 16.41 6.05
N TYR A 96 -4.72 15.68 7.15
CA TYR A 96 -5.06 14.27 7.14
C TYR A 96 -6.40 13.98 7.83
N SER A 97 -6.97 12.84 7.52
CA SER A 97 -8.14 12.28 8.17
C SER A 97 -7.76 11.04 8.97
N ILE A 98 -8.44 10.81 10.10
CA ILE A 98 -8.26 9.59 10.89
C ILE A 98 -9.40 8.64 10.57
N LEU A 99 -9.04 7.44 10.10
CA LEU A 99 -9.98 6.36 9.83
C LEU A 99 -10.05 5.44 11.04
N TYR A 100 -11.19 5.45 11.71
CA TYR A 100 -11.47 4.57 12.84
C TYR A 100 -12.12 3.27 12.37
N PRO A 101 -11.77 2.13 12.96
CA PRO A 101 -12.46 0.88 12.68
C PRO A 101 -13.92 0.95 13.10
N ARG A 102 -14.74 0.11 12.49
CA ARG A 102 -16.11 -0.12 12.95
C ARG A 102 -16.12 -0.98 14.21
N GLY A 103 -17.07 -0.74 15.08
CA GLY A 103 -17.30 -1.60 16.25
C GLY A 103 -17.76 -3.02 15.86
N PRO A 104 -17.80 -3.93 16.82
CA PRO A 104 -18.12 -5.36 16.59
C PRO A 104 -19.49 -5.63 15.93
N ARG A 105 -20.41 -4.66 16.01
CA ARG A 105 -21.75 -4.72 15.38
C ARG A 105 -21.85 -3.84 14.13
N GLY A 106 -20.73 -3.33 13.62
CA GLY A 106 -20.68 -2.47 12.44
C GLY A 106 -20.97 -0.98 12.72
N GLU A 107 -21.12 -0.58 13.99
CA GLU A 107 -21.35 0.80 14.39
C GLU A 107 -20.14 1.70 14.10
N LEU A 108 -20.40 2.97 13.78
CA LEU A 108 -19.36 3.99 13.60
C LEU A 108 -18.89 4.48 14.98
N LEU A 109 -17.61 4.29 15.31
CA LEU A 109 -17.00 4.74 16.57
C LEU A 109 -16.51 6.18 16.49
N SER A 110 -16.28 6.71 15.30
CA SER A 110 -15.70 8.04 15.06
C SER A 110 -16.47 9.19 15.71
N SER A 111 -17.80 9.07 15.83
CA SER A 111 -18.64 10.12 16.45
C SER A 111 -18.45 10.26 17.95
N SER A 112 -17.91 9.24 18.61
CA SER A 112 -17.69 9.19 20.06
C SER A 112 -16.22 9.35 20.45
N ILE A 113 -15.32 9.55 19.48
CA ILE A 113 -13.87 9.66 19.70
C ILE A 113 -13.45 11.10 19.42
N THR A 114 -12.74 11.70 20.37
CA THR A 114 -12.16 13.03 20.24
C THR A 114 -10.64 12.92 20.21
N GLN A 115 -10.01 13.46 19.17
CA GLN A 115 -8.55 13.60 19.13
C GLN A 115 -8.13 14.75 20.04
N LYS A 116 -7.18 14.50 20.93
CA LYS A 116 -6.57 15.50 21.82
C LYS A 116 -5.23 15.99 21.25
N GLU A 117 -4.41 15.07 20.80
CA GLU A 117 -3.09 15.36 20.21
C GLU A 117 -2.87 14.51 18.95
N PRO A 118 -2.18 15.04 17.93
CA PRO A 118 -1.83 16.44 17.75
C PRO A 118 -3.07 17.32 17.54
N THR A 119 -2.98 18.57 17.99
CA THR A 119 -4.12 19.53 17.91
C THR A 119 -4.43 19.91 16.46
N VAL A 120 -3.40 19.94 15.59
CA VAL A 120 -3.51 20.21 14.16
C VAL A 120 -3.34 18.91 13.39
N ARG A 121 -4.30 18.61 12.54
CA ARG A 121 -4.30 17.40 11.68
C ARG A 121 -3.59 17.70 10.38
N SER A 122 -2.28 17.85 10.39
CA SER A 122 -1.49 18.11 9.19
C SER A 122 -0.16 17.38 9.25
N THR A 123 0.37 17.03 8.09
CA THR A 123 1.72 16.49 7.89
C THR A 123 2.39 17.22 6.75
N THR A 124 3.72 17.21 6.73
CA THR A 124 4.53 17.83 5.69
C THR A 124 4.98 16.78 4.71
N ILE A 125 4.73 17.04 3.43
CA ILE A 125 5.11 16.16 2.32
C ILE A 125 5.95 16.92 1.31
N GLU A 126 6.79 16.21 0.58
CA GLU A 126 7.56 16.73 -0.54
C GLU A 126 7.05 16.15 -1.85
N ILE A 127 6.67 17.02 -2.78
CA ILE A 127 6.10 16.66 -4.09
C ILE A 127 7.09 17.02 -5.18
N GLY A 128 7.37 16.07 -6.07
CA GLY A 128 8.20 16.25 -7.24
C GLY A 128 7.45 16.06 -8.55
N GLU A 129 8.17 16.27 -9.65
CA GLU A 129 7.67 15.96 -10.98
C GLU A 129 7.78 14.47 -11.27
N LEU A 130 6.71 13.92 -11.84
CA LEU A 130 6.65 12.54 -12.30
C LEU A 130 7.08 12.45 -13.75
N PHE A 131 8.16 11.75 -14.00
CA PHE A 131 8.62 11.40 -15.34
C PHE A 131 8.24 9.96 -15.69
N ARG A 132 8.05 9.70 -16.99
CA ARG A 132 7.72 8.39 -17.53
C ARG A 132 8.70 8.02 -18.63
N LYS A 133 9.11 6.75 -18.66
CA LYS A 133 10.01 6.21 -19.66
C LYS A 133 9.58 4.80 -20.05
N ASN A 134 9.51 4.52 -21.36
CA ASN A 134 9.35 3.16 -21.83
C ASN A 134 10.72 2.50 -21.98
N VAL A 135 10.89 1.35 -21.38
CA VAL A 135 12.10 0.54 -21.47
C VAL A 135 11.82 -0.77 -22.20
N GLU A 136 12.84 -1.28 -22.91
CA GLU A 136 12.77 -2.57 -23.59
C GLU A 136 12.67 -3.70 -22.57
N ILE A 137 11.89 -4.74 -22.91
CA ILE A 137 11.86 -5.97 -22.13
C ILE A 137 12.74 -7.00 -22.83
N ARG A 138 13.66 -7.62 -22.10
CA ARG A 138 14.54 -8.69 -22.57
C ARG A 138 14.20 -9.98 -21.87
N CYS A 139 14.11 -11.06 -22.61
CA CYS A 139 13.88 -12.39 -22.05
C CYS A 139 15.19 -13.17 -22.01
N LYS A 140 15.60 -13.59 -20.81
CA LYS A 140 16.67 -14.57 -20.62
C LYS A 140 16.05 -15.96 -20.52
N VAL A 141 16.34 -16.79 -21.51
CA VAL A 141 15.87 -18.18 -21.52
C VAL A 141 16.90 -19.04 -20.80
N VAL A 142 16.44 -19.89 -19.90
CA VAL A 142 17.25 -20.83 -19.12
C VAL A 142 16.72 -22.27 -19.35
N GLY A 143 17.63 -23.21 -19.48
CA GLY A 143 17.30 -24.61 -19.77
C GLY A 143 17.18 -24.93 -21.27
N ASN A 144 16.87 -26.17 -21.56
CA ASN A 144 16.69 -26.68 -22.93
C ASN A 144 15.33 -27.38 -23.04
N VAL A 145 14.75 -27.35 -24.25
CA VAL A 145 13.56 -28.15 -24.56
C VAL A 145 13.89 -29.63 -24.54
N ALA A 146 12.89 -30.48 -24.40
CA ALA A 146 13.05 -31.94 -24.45
C ALA A 146 13.62 -32.42 -25.79
N GLU A 147 14.24 -33.59 -25.79
CA GLU A 147 14.76 -34.23 -27.02
C GLU A 147 13.63 -34.43 -28.06
N GLY A 148 13.89 -34.09 -29.30
CA GLY A 148 12.90 -34.14 -30.38
C GLY A 148 12.00 -32.88 -30.47
N TYR A 149 12.28 -31.83 -29.69
CA TYR A 149 11.56 -30.57 -29.74
C TYR A 149 12.48 -29.41 -30.10
N ILE A 150 11.89 -28.34 -30.62
CA ILE A 150 12.58 -27.08 -30.94
C ILE A 150 11.80 -25.90 -30.35
N ALA A 151 12.54 -24.98 -29.75
CA ALA A 151 11.99 -23.73 -29.24
C ALA A 151 11.88 -22.70 -30.38
N GLY A 152 10.73 -22.03 -30.45
CA GLY A 152 10.50 -20.91 -31.37
C GLY A 152 10.94 -19.57 -30.79
N THR A 153 10.49 -18.49 -31.43
CA THR A 153 10.78 -17.13 -30.95
C THR A 153 9.93 -16.76 -29.76
N VAL A 154 10.57 -16.23 -28.73
CA VAL A 154 9.89 -15.69 -27.54
C VAL A 154 9.04 -14.49 -27.94
N ARG A 155 7.83 -14.41 -27.37
CA ARG A 155 6.96 -13.26 -27.46
C ARG A 155 6.65 -12.78 -26.04
N MET A 156 6.70 -11.47 -25.84
CA MET A 156 6.41 -10.83 -24.57
C MET A 156 5.23 -9.88 -24.73
N LEU A 157 4.37 -9.82 -23.73
CA LEU A 157 3.23 -8.90 -23.70
C LEU A 157 3.16 -8.25 -22.30
N PRO A 158 3.33 -6.93 -22.21
CA PRO A 158 3.68 -5.98 -23.28
C PRO A 158 5.12 -6.16 -23.82
N GLU A 159 5.44 -5.54 -24.97
CA GLU A 159 6.79 -5.56 -25.53
C GLU A 159 7.74 -4.53 -24.89
N THR A 160 7.17 -3.50 -24.28
CA THR A 160 7.88 -2.45 -23.53
C THR A 160 7.22 -2.25 -22.17
N LEU A 161 8.02 -1.89 -21.18
CA LEU A 161 7.57 -1.58 -19.84
C LEU A 161 7.66 -0.07 -19.60
N GLU A 162 6.55 0.57 -19.25
CA GLU A 162 6.58 1.93 -18.74
C GLU A 162 7.08 1.93 -17.30
N VAL A 163 8.10 2.71 -17.01
CA VAL A 163 8.59 3.00 -15.66
C VAL A 163 8.35 4.47 -15.34
N ARG A 164 7.96 4.74 -14.11
CA ARG A 164 7.64 6.08 -13.58
C ARG A 164 8.53 6.38 -12.40
N GLY A 165 8.85 7.65 -12.20
CA GLY A 165 9.66 8.09 -11.07
C GLY A 165 10.26 9.46 -11.30
N GLN A 166 11.21 9.85 -10.45
CA GLN A 166 12.00 11.04 -10.69
C GLN A 166 12.88 10.85 -11.92
N GLN A 167 13.12 11.94 -12.65
CA GLN A 167 13.95 11.93 -13.87
C GLN A 167 15.32 11.26 -13.65
N VAL A 168 15.97 11.58 -12.54
CA VAL A 168 17.30 11.05 -12.20
C VAL A 168 17.28 9.53 -12.04
N ASP A 169 16.24 8.99 -11.41
CA ASP A 169 16.10 7.56 -11.13
C ASP A 169 15.74 6.77 -12.40
N ILE A 170 14.74 7.23 -13.16
CA ILE A 170 14.29 6.49 -14.36
C ILE A 170 15.24 6.58 -15.54
N MET A 171 16.05 7.65 -15.64
CA MET A 171 17.05 7.78 -16.72
C MET A 171 18.15 6.74 -16.61
N GLN A 172 18.41 6.21 -15.42
CA GLN A 172 19.41 5.14 -15.22
C GLN A 172 18.90 3.78 -15.74
N VAL A 173 17.58 3.55 -15.83
CA VAL A 173 17.02 2.29 -16.27
C VAL A 173 17.27 2.12 -17.77
N SER A 174 17.94 1.03 -18.14
CA SER A 174 18.23 0.67 -19.54
C SER A 174 17.16 -0.27 -20.09
N TYR A 175 16.91 -1.38 -19.38
CA TYR A 175 15.94 -2.41 -19.78
C TYR A 175 15.38 -3.16 -18.57
N ALA A 176 14.28 -3.87 -18.81
CA ALA A 176 13.71 -4.86 -17.89
C ALA A 176 14.05 -6.26 -18.35
N GLN A 177 14.45 -7.16 -17.46
CA GLN A 177 14.75 -8.55 -17.79
C GLN A 177 13.79 -9.50 -17.10
N VAL A 178 13.19 -10.40 -17.88
CA VAL A 178 12.46 -11.57 -17.40
C VAL A 178 13.30 -12.82 -17.60
N THR A 179 13.16 -13.82 -16.72
CA THR A 179 13.86 -15.10 -16.85
C THR A 179 12.83 -16.20 -17.04
N LEU A 180 12.84 -16.82 -18.23
CA LEU A 180 11.97 -17.94 -18.60
C LEU A 180 12.74 -19.26 -18.48
N ASN A 181 12.23 -20.20 -17.69
CA ASN A 181 12.78 -21.55 -17.62
C ASN A 181 12.00 -22.48 -18.57
N ILE A 182 12.72 -23.13 -19.50
CA ILE A 182 12.15 -24.07 -20.49
C ILE A 182 12.68 -25.49 -20.34
N GLU A 183 13.25 -25.81 -19.17
CA GLU A 183 13.88 -27.14 -18.96
C GLU A 183 12.90 -28.29 -19.24
N ASN A 184 13.26 -29.18 -20.15
CA ASN A 184 12.45 -30.33 -20.58
C ASN A 184 11.05 -29.97 -21.14
N ALA A 185 10.85 -28.76 -21.64
CA ALA A 185 9.57 -28.37 -22.21
C ALA A 185 9.23 -29.18 -23.47
N THR A 186 8.00 -29.73 -23.54
CA THR A 186 7.45 -30.51 -24.64
C THR A 186 6.26 -29.82 -25.32
N SER A 187 5.83 -28.69 -24.81
CA SER A 187 4.72 -27.91 -25.36
C SER A 187 5.00 -26.43 -25.19
N THR A 188 4.25 -25.59 -25.89
CA THR A 188 4.34 -24.12 -25.75
C THR A 188 4.25 -23.71 -24.28
N VAL A 189 5.23 -22.92 -23.80
CA VAL A 189 5.30 -22.37 -22.46
C VAL A 189 4.67 -20.99 -22.49
N VAL A 190 3.71 -20.75 -21.59
CA VAL A 190 3.07 -19.44 -21.36
C VAL A 190 3.09 -19.17 -19.87
N GLU A 191 3.82 -18.15 -19.46
CA GLU A 191 3.98 -17.81 -18.05
C GLU A 191 3.87 -16.29 -17.82
N LEU A 192 3.34 -15.94 -16.64
CA LEU A 192 3.39 -14.58 -16.10
C LEU A 192 4.60 -14.49 -15.17
N LEU A 193 5.61 -13.72 -15.58
CA LEU A 193 6.89 -13.64 -14.89
C LEU A 193 7.11 -12.23 -14.34
N GLY A 194 7.66 -12.14 -13.13
CA GLY A 194 8.24 -10.93 -12.61
C GLY A 194 9.50 -10.54 -13.40
N PHE A 195 9.92 -9.31 -13.29
CA PHE A 195 11.08 -8.77 -13.99
C PHE A 195 12.02 -8.06 -13.03
N GLU A 196 13.24 -7.86 -13.47
CA GLU A 196 14.27 -7.07 -12.80
C GLU A 196 14.70 -5.93 -13.72
N LEU A 197 14.97 -4.76 -13.13
CA LEU A 197 15.43 -3.57 -13.88
C LEU A 197 16.95 -3.52 -13.88
N TYR A 198 17.52 -3.18 -15.02
CA TYR A 198 18.96 -3.08 -15.21
C TYR A 198 19.36 -1.72 -15.77
N ASP A 199 20.55 -1.25 -15.37
CA ASP A 199 21.17 -0.04 -15.91
C ASP A 199 21.93 -0.30 -17.21
N PHE A 200 22.58 0.75 -17.74
CA PHE A 200 23.40 0.67 -18.97
C PHE A 200 24.70 -0.13 -18.79
N SER A 201 25.07 -0.49 -17.56
CA SER A 201 26.24 -1.31 -17.22
C SER A 201 25.85 -2.75 -16.85
N ASP A 202 24.62 -3.17 -17.15
CA ASP A 202 24.04 -4.47 -16.79
C ASP A 202 24.04 -4.73 -15.27
N GLN A 203 23.92 -3.67 -14.45
CA GLN A 203 23.80 -3.78 -13.01
C GLN A 203 22.32 -3.72 -12.60
N LEU A 204 21.95 -4.57 -11.64
CA LEU A 204 20.60 -4.64 -11.10
C LEU A 204 20.25 -3.36 -10.33
N ILE A 205 19.18 -2.72 -10.72
CA ILE A 205 18.62 -1.56 -10.01
C ILE A 205 17.60 -2.05 -8.98
N ARG A 206 17.86 -1.75 -7.71
CA ARG A 206 16.93 -1.98 -6.60
C ARG A 206 16.56 -0.64 -6.00
N SER A 207 15.47 -0.05 -6.46
CA SER A 207 14.98 1.23 -5.99
C SER A 207 13.48 1.18 -5.78
N ASN A 208 13.02 1.62 -4.63
CA ASN A 208 11.60 1.81 -4.32
C ASN A 208 11.03 3.13 -4.90
N ARG A 209 11.87 3.95 -5.57
CA ARG A 209 11.49 5.21 -6.21
C ARG A 209 11.10 5.05 -7.67
N ILE A 210 11.26 3.85 -8.22
CA ILE A 210 10.90 3.52 -9.60
C ILE A 210 9.65 2.66 -9.55
N HIS A 211 8.56 3.16 -10.13
CA HIS A 211 7.26 2.51 -10.14
C HIS A 211 6.96 1.98 -11.55
N PRO A 212 7.06 0.68 -11.79
CA PRO A 212 6.67 0.10 -13.08
C PRO A 212 5.15 0.07 -13.22
N ALA A 213 4.65 0.26 -14.44
CA ALA A 213 3.21 0.23 -14.74
C ALA A 213 2.58 -1.17 -14.63
N SER A 214 3.42 -2.24 -14.60
CA SER A 214 2.98 -3.63 -14.45
C SER A 214 3.95 -4.35 -13.52
N GLU A 215 3.45 -5.28 -12.71
CA GLU A 215 4.28 -6.12 -11.83
C GLU A 215 4.77 -7.40 -12.51
N SER A 216 4.15 -7.79 -13.62
CA SER A 216 4.46 -9.02 -14.33
C SER A 216 4.30 -8.85 -15.83
N ILE A 217 5.00 -9.71 -16.57
CA ILE A 217 5.02 -9.73 -18.03
C ILE A 217 4.65 -11.14 -18.48
N GLN A 218 3.71 -11.24 -19.41
CA GLN A 218 3.35 -12.51 -20.02
C GLN A 218 4.41 -12.86 -21.07
N VAL A 219 5.05 -14.00 -20.88
CA VAL A 219 6.05 -14.55 -21.81
C VAL A 219 5.49 -15.80 -22.44
N THR A 220 5.56 -15.88 -23.77
CA THR A 220 5.12 -17.03 -24.56
C THR A 220 6.28 -17.54 -25.41
N MET A 221 6.64 -18.80 -25.24
CA MET A 221 7.63 -19.48 -26.05
C MET A 221 7.01 -20.71 -26.74
N PRO A 222 6.81 -20.67 -28.06
CA PRO A 222 6.33 -21.83 -28.79
C PRO A 222 7.37 -22.95 -28.74
N VAL A 223 6.94 -24.18 -28.45
CA VAL A 223 7.75 -25.38 -28.54
C VAL A 223 7.06 -26.34 -29.50
N MET A 224 7.78 -26.81 -30.47
CA MET A 224 7.27 -27.63 -31.59
C MET A 224 8.08 -28.93 -31.72
N THR A 225 7.42 -29.99 -32.14
CA THR A 225 8.11 -31.24 -32.46
C THR A 225 8.93 -31.11 -33.77
N VAL A 226 10.13 -31.63 -33.76
CA VAL A 226 10.92 -31.78 -34.99
C VAL A 226 10.32 -32.93 -35.78
N LYS A 227 9.78 -32.65 -36.99
CA LYS A 227 9.42 -33.71 -37.96
C LYS A 227 10.71 -34.15 -38.67
N GLU A 228 11.01 -35.43 -38.58
CA GLU A 228 11.95 -36.10 -39.49
C GLU A 228 11.46 -36.04 -40.93
#